data_180bf100f273f015a884b52d814bffd0
#
_entry.id   180bf100f273f015a884b52d814bffd0
#
_cell.length_a   1.000
_cell.length_b   1.000
_cell.length_c   1.000
_cell.angle_alpha   90.00
_cell.angle_beta   90.00
_cell.angle_gamma   90.00
#
_symmetry.space_group_name_H-M   'P 1'
#
loop_
_entity.id
_entity.type
_entity.pdbx_description
1 polymer ?
#
loop_
_entity_poly.entity_id
_entity_poly.type
_entity_poly.pdbx_seq_one_letter_code
_entity_poly.pdbx_strand_id
1 'polypeptide(L)'
;RRLMMARIMINKPKVILLDEPMAALDPIVVQDIQKYILKIQSYGCSILITDHQVRNLFDIVDRAYVLGEQSIIADGTPSEILKSSKAIQLYFGNQYSSN
;
A
#
# COMPACT_ATOMS: atom_id res chain seq x y z
N ARG A 1 9.76 12.55 6.13
CA ARG A 1 9.32 11.66 5.03
C ARG A 1 9.32 12.38 3.69
N ARG A 2 8.85 13.64 3.65
CA ARG A 2 8.86 14.41 2.41
C ARG A 2 10.26 14.61 1.87
N LEU A 3 11.21 14.89 2.77
CA LEU A 3 12.60 15.07 2.36
C LEU A 3 13.15 13.78 1.76
N MET A 4 12.86 12.64 2.36
CA MET A 4 13.29 11.35 1.85
C MET A 4 12.71 11.07 0.47
N MET A 5 11.43 11.35 0.27
CA MET A 5 10.78 11.17 -1.03
C MET A 5 11.42 12.05 -2.11
N ALA A 6 11.73 13.30 -1.78
CA ALA A 6 12.40 14.20 -2.72
C ALA A 6 13.78 13.66 -3.13
N ARG A 7 14.54 13.10 -2.19
CA ARG A 7 15.83 12.50 -2.49
C ARG A 7 15.70 11.29 -3.42
N ILE A 8 14.68 10.46 -3.19
CA ILE A 8 14.38 9.32 -4.05
C ILE A 8 14.10 9.80 -5.48
N MET A 9 13.29 10.86 -5.62
CA MET A 9 12.95 11.41 -6.94
C MET A 9 14.15 11.94 -7.68
N ILE A 10 15.11 12.57 -6.97
CA ILE A 10 16.33 13.07 -7.59
C ILE A 10 17.15 11.93 -8.17
N ASN A 11 17.27 10.84 -7.45
CA ASN A 11 18.06 9.68 -7.88
C ASN A 11 17.36 8.84 -8.93
N LYS A 12 16.04 8.95 -9.05
CA LYS A 12 15.20 8.25 -10.03
C LYS A 12 15.48 6.74 -10.11
N PRO A 13 15.41 6.00 -8.99
CA PRO A 13 15.63 4.56 -9.02
C PRO A 13 14.53 3.87 -9.81
N LYS A 14 14.80 2.65 -10.32
CA LYS A 14 13.81 1.88 -11.05
C LYS A 14 12.81 1.20 -10.11
N VAL A 15 13.24 0.78 -8.94
CA VAL A 15 12.42 0.10 -7.95
C VAL A 15 12.67 0.74 -6.58
N ILE A 16 11.60 0.98 -5.86
CA ILE A 16 11.65 1.57 -4.52
C ILE A 16 10.93 0.64 -3.57
N LEU A 17 11.56 0.38 -2.42
CA LEU A 17 10.95 -0.39 -1.34
C LEU A 17 10.58 0.57 -0.21
N LEU A 18 9.32 0.55 0.20
CA LEU A 18 8.81 1.37 1.29
C LEU A 18 8.19 0.45 2.35
N ASP A 19 8.78 0.43 3.52
CA ASP A 19 8.31 -0.40 4.62
C ASP A 19 7.47 0.45 5.57
N GLU A 20 6.17 0.23 5.56
CA GLU A 20 5.20 0.91 6.40
C GLU A 20 5.37 2.44 6.41
N PRO A 21 5.42 3.07 5.23
CA PRO A 21 5.72 4.50 5.14
C PRO A 21 4.63 5.40 5.75
N MET A 22 3.44 4.87 5.96
CA MET A 22 2.30 5.64 6.47
C MET A 22 1.88 5.23 7.88
N ALA A 23 2.69 4.39 8.53
CA ALA A 23 2.35 3.89 9.87
C ALA A 23 2.34 5.03 10.90
N ALA A 24 1.33 5.01 11.78
CA ALA A 24 1.18 5.93 12.91
C ALA A 24 1.15 7.41 12.50
N LEU A 25 0.66 7.70 11.31
CA LEU A 25 0.54 9.09 10.82
C LEU A 25 -0.93 9.51 10.80
N ASP A 26 -1.13 10.84 10.92
CA ASP A 26 -2.46 11.41 10.80
C ASP A 26 -3.02 11.23 9.39
N PRO A 27 -4.35 11.11 9.23
CA PRO A 27 -4.96 10.92 7.91
C PRO A 27 -4.55 11.95 6.87
N ILE A 28 -4.36 13.21 7.25
CA ILE A 28 -3.95 14.26 6.32
C ILE A 28 -2.54 13.98 5.82
N VAL A 29 -1.64 13.57 6.73
CA VAL A 29 -0.26 13.23 6.36
C VAL A 29 -0.23 11.99 5.49
N VAL A 30 -1.07 11.00 5.79
CA VAL A 30 -1.20 9.79 4.97
C VAL A 30 -1.57 10.17 3.53
N GLN A 31 -2.53 11.07 3.36
CA GLN A 31 -2.92 11.52 2.02
C GLN A 31 -1.76 12.17 1.27
N ASP A 32 -0.97 12.98 1.98
CA ASP A 32 0.22 13.60 1.37
C ASP A 32 1.22 12.54 0.90
N ILE A 33 1.48 11.55 1.75
CA ILE A 33 2.40 10.45 1.41
C ILE A 33 1.87 9.67 0.19
N GLN A 34 0.58 9.37 0.17
CA GLN A 34 -0.03 8.68 -0.96
C GLN A 34 0.16 9.46 -2.27
N LYS A 35 -0.02 10.77 -2.23
CA LYS A 35 0.19 11.62 -3.40
C LYS A 35 1.64 11.57 -3.88
N TYR A 36 2.60 11.59 -2.96
CA TYR A 36 4.01 11.48 -3.32
C TYR A 36 4.33 10.13 -3.95
N ILE A 37 3.78 9.05 -3.40
CA ILE A 37 3.99 7.71 -3.94
C ILE A 37 3.46 7.62 -5.37
N LEU A 38 2.25 8.12 -5.61
CA LEU A 38 1.69 8.12 -6.95
C LEU A 38 2.52 8.98 -7.92
N LYS A 39 3.04 10.09 -7.43
CA LYS A 39 3.88 10.96 -8.24
C LYS A 39 5.19 10.27 -8.63
N ILE A 40 5.82 9.58 -7.68
CA ILE A 40 7.03 8.82 -7.95
C ILE A 40 6.76 7.74 -8.99
N GLN A 41 5.65 7.04 -8.85
CA GLN A 41 5.25 6.02 -9.81
C GLN A 41 5.07 6.61 -11.21
N SER A 42 4.53 7.83 -11.30
CA SER A 42 4.32 8.49 -12.58
C SER A 42 5.61 8.78 -13.33
N TYR A 43 6.75 8.76 -12.64
CA TYR A 43 8.06 8.93 -13.27
C TYR A 43 8.65 7.60 -13.76
N GLY A 44 7.89 6.53 -13.72
CA GLY A 44 8.33 5.23 -14.21
C GLY A 44 8.96 4.33 -13.17
N CYS A 45 8.88 4.69 -11.89
CA CYS A 45 9.40 3.84 -10.81
C CYS A 45 8.37 2.80 -10.41
N SER A 46 8.82 1.58 -10.19
CA SER A 46 8.02 0.54 -9.57
C SER A 46 8.17 0.65 -8.06
N ILE A 47 7.08 0.51 -7.32
CA ILE A 47 7.09 0.70 -5.88
C ILE A 47 6.51 -0.53 -5.20
N LEU A 48 7.26 -1.06 -4.23
CA LEU A 48 6.78 -2.13 -3.36
C LEU A 48 6.58 -1.55 -1.97
N ILE A 49 5.37 -1.65 -1.46
CA ILE A 49 4.99 -1.06 -0.17
C ILE A 49 4.47 -2.15 0.75
N THR A 50 4.88 -2.12 2.01
CA THR A 50 4.28 -2.94 3.05
C THR A 50 3.50 -2.05 4.01
N ASP A 51 2.37 -2.56 4.50
CA ASP A 51 1.56 -1.86 5.50
C ASP A 51 0.56 -2.83 6.10
N HIS A 52 0.21 -2.61 7.37
CA HIS A 52 -0.87 -3.36 8.03
C HIS A 52 -2.24 -2.73 7.75
N GLN A 53 -2.26 -1.45 7.45
CA GLN A 53 -3.50 -0.72 7.22
C GLN A 53 -3.90 -0.85 5.76
N VAL A 54 -4.84 -1.72 5.50
CA VAL A 54 -5.32 -1.99 4.15
C VAL A 54 -5.75 -0.72 3.44
N ARG A 55 -6.43 0.18 4.16
CA ARG A 55 -6.92 1.43 3.60
C ARG A 55 -5.82 2.31 3.05
N ASN A 56 -4.64 2.28 3.69
CA ASN A 56 -3.51 3.09 3.24
C ASN A 56 -2.98 2.62 1.89
N LEU A 57 -3.15 1.35 1.58
CA LEU A 57 -2.61 0.74 0.37
C LEU A 57 -3.64 0.65 -0.76
N PHE A 58 -4.86 0.23 -0.44
CA PHE A 58 -5.81 -0.14 -1.49
C PHE A 58 -6.28 1.01 -2.35
N ASP A 59 -6.08 2.26 -1.90
CA ASP A 59 -6.39 3.43 -2.71
C ASP A 59 -5.31 3.74 -3.75
N ILE A 60 -4.11 3.19 -3.60
CA ILE A 60 -2.97 3.60 -4.42
C ILE A 60 -2.23 2.45 -5.11
N VAL A 61 -2.50 1.20 -4.75
CA VAL A 61 -1.77 0.07 -5.33
C VAL A 61 -2.54 -0.52 -6.50
N ASP A 62 -1.79 -1.02 -7.49
CA ASP A 62 -2.36 -1.73 -8.63
C ASP A 62 -2.59 -3.19 -8.28
N ARG A 63 -1.76 -3.76 -7.42
CA ARG A 63 -1.82 -5.16 -7.06
C ARG A 63 -1.30 -5.33 -5.64
N ALA A 64 -1.85 -6.30 -4.93
CA ALA A 64 -1.45 -6.56 -3.55
C ALA A 64 -1.36 -8.06 -3.29
N TYR A 65 -0.55 -8.40 -2.29
CA TYR A 65 -0.42 -9.76 -1.77
C TYR A 65 -0.76 -9.72 -0.29
N VAL A 66 -1.67 -10.57 0.14
CA VAL A 66 -2.03 -10.69 1.54
C VAL A 66 -1.31 -11.91 2.10
N LEU A 67 -0.47 -11.68 3.11
CA LEU A 67 0.33 -12.74 3.72
C LEU A 67 -0.26 -13.17 5.05
N GLY A 68 -0.28 -14.45 5.30
CA GLY A 68 -0.73 -14.99 6.57
C GLY A 68 -0.38 -16.46 6.68
N GLU A 69 -0.18 -16.90 7.91
CA GLU A 69 0.14 -18.31 8.19
C GLU A 69 1.31 -18.81 7.34
N GLN A 70 2.32 -17.95 7.17
CA GLN A 70 3.54 -18.26 6.42
C GLN A 70 3.31 -18.54 4.94
N SER A 71 2.23 -18.01 4.38
CA SER A 71 1.93 -18.20 2.96
C SER A 71 1.19 -16.98 2.41
N ILE A 72 1.09 -16.92 1.09
CA ILE A 72 0.26 -15.94 0.42
C ILE A 72 -1.17 -16.50 0.42
N ILE A 73 -2.09 -15.79 1.08
CA ILE A 73 -3.48 -16.24 1.18
C ILE A 73 -4.39 -15.57 0.15
N ALA A 74 -3.95 -14.45 -0.42
CA ALA A 74 -4.68 -13.79 -1.49
C ALA A 74 -3.73 -12.91 -2.28
N ASP A 75 -3.97 -12.76 -3.58
CA ASP A 75 -3.24 -11.82 -4.41
C ASP A 75 -4.15 -11.35 -5.54
N GLY A 76 -3.84 -10.18 -6.09
CA GLY A 76 -4.60 -9.59 -7.17
C GLY A 76 -4.77 -8.09 -7.01
N THR A 77 -5.71 -7.54 -7.76
CA THR A 77 -6.10 -6.13 -7.57
C THR A 77 -6.80 -5.98 -6.24
N PRO A 78 -6.85 -4.75 -5.69
CA PRO A 78 -7.62 -4.51 -4.46
C PRO A 78 -9.06 -5.03 -4.54
N SER A 79 -9.71 -4.83 -5.67
CA SER A 79 -11.09 -5.30 -5.87
C SER A 79 -11.18 -6.82 -5.78
N GLU A 80 -10.23 -7.53 -6.40
CA GLU A 80 -10.21 -8.99 -6.35
C GLU A 80 -9.97 -9.52 -4.94
N ILE A 81 -9.06 -8.87 -4.21
CA ILE A 81 -8.75 -9.27 -2.84
C ILE A 81 -9.95 -9.07 -1.91
N LEU A 82 -10.66 -7.96 -2.07
CA LEU A 82 -11.84 -7.68 -1.25
C LEU A 82 -12.96 -8.69 -1.48
N LYS A 83 -12.96 -9.38 -2.61
CA LYS A 83 -13.91 -10.45 -2.88
C LYS A 83 -13.48 -11.79 -2.30
N SER A 84 -12.24 -11.92 -1.83
CA SER A 84 -11.76 -13.16 -1.24
C SER A 84 -12.32 -13.31 0.18
N SER A 85 -13.15 -14.32 0.39
CA SER A 85 -13.74 -14.53 1.70
C SER A 85 -12.69 -14.82 2.78
N LYS A 86 -11.62 -15.51 2.41
CA LYS A 86 -10.56 -15.83 3.37
C LYS A 86 -9.82 -14.57 3.80
N ALA A 87 -9.48 -13.69 2.87
CA ALA A 87 -8.79 -12.44 3.19
C ALA A 87 -9.68 -11.53 4.03
N ILE A 88 -10.96 -11.42 3.66
CA ILE A 88 -11.91 -10.61 4.41
C ILE A 88 -12.02 -11.11 5.85
N GLN A 89 -12.16 -12.41 6.03
CA GLN A 89 -12.35 -13.00 7.34
C GLN A 89 -11.14 -12.80 8.24
N LEU A 90 -9.92 -12.96 7.70
CA LEU A 90 -8.71 -12.94 8.51
C LEU A 90 -8.13 -11.55 8.71
N TYR A 91 -8.25 -10.66 7.74
CA TYR A 91 -7.50 -9.41 7.76
C TYR A 91 -8.34 -8.16 7.60
N PHE A 92 -9.46 -8.22 6.93
CA PHE A 92 -10.22 -7.02 6.62
C PHE A 92 -11.48 -6.88 7.47
N GLY A 93 -11.94 -7.98 8.03
CA GLY A 93 -13.08 -8.05 8.94
C GLY A 93 -13.84 -6.74 9.12
N ASN A 94 -13.49 -6.00 10.17
CA ASN A 94 -14.19 -4.78 10.53
C ASN A 94 -13.78 -3.56 9.70
N GLN A 95 -12.72 -3.65 8.89
CA GLN A 95 -12.29 -2.51 8.08
C GLN A 95 -13.16 -2.31 6.85
N TYR A 96 -13.66 -3.41 6.26
CA TYR A 96 -14.41 -3.33 5.00
C TYR A 96 -15.72 -4.10 5.01
N SER A 97 -15.94 -5.01 5.95
CA SER A 97 -17.10 -5.89 5.94
C SER A 97 -18.31 -5.35 6.70
N SER A 98 -18.17 -4.26 7.38
CA SER A 98 -19.21 -3.70 8.22
C SER A 98 -20.24 -2.85 7.48
N ASN A 99 -20.09 -2.73 6.21
CA ASN A 99 -20.98 -1.87 5.43
C ASN A 99 -22.18 -2.64 4.89
#